data_eddb81e10acc10fdde5f07b99f06dfb1
#
_entry.id   eddb81e10acc10fdde5f07b99f06dfb1
#
_cell.length_a   1.000
_cell.length_b   1.000
_cell.length_c   1.000
_cell.angle_alpha   90.00
_cell.angle_beta   90.00
_cell.angle_gamma   90.00
#
_symmetry.space_group_name_H-M   'P 1'
#
loop_
_entity.id
_entity.type
_entity.pdbx_description
1 polymer ?
#
loop_
_entity_poly.entity_id
_entity_poly.type
_entity_poly.pdbx_seq_one_letter_code
_entity_poly.pdbx_strand_id
1 'polypeptide(L)'
;MRGTVNGKRVYLSPVSEWEMQKQLDAGEKRYEEILKACRKDPDRWYWYTDWTVHSKLIGCPVGTIRFSGPPQGGVLSLTCEIKEQYRRQGYGAEAVQAALQWANRRGDMYFTRVQVEDAAGEALARKLQFKSLPGKEGVWITERPRAKWLAGYLLVGLMIGLMIGQLMKAATQGTIIGAGVGLVLGVVLFLRDAKLRRGVRERLLAENRE
;
A
#
# COMPACT_ATOMS: atom_id res chain seq x y z
N MET A 1 -21.08 -3.93 3.65
CA MET A 1 -20.31 -2.87 2.98
C MET A 1 -18.87 -3.36 2.78
N ARG A 2 -18.56 -3.95 1.63
CA ARG A 2 -17.24 -4.50 1.32
C ARG A 2 -16.40 -3.37 0.68
N GLY A 3 -15.50 -2.76 1.44
CA GLY A 3 -14.49 -1.87 0.87
C GLY A 3 -14.15 -0.60 1.63
N THR A 4 -14.87 -0.22 2.68
CA THR A 4 -14.54 1.01 3.42
C THR A 4 -13.26 0.86 4.22
N VAL A 5 -12.37 1.84 4.14
CA VAL A 5 -11.11 1.91 4.89
C VAL A 5 -11.20 3.00 5.93
N ASN A 6 -11.03 2.64 7.19
CA ASN A 6 -11.16 3.58 8.30
C ASN A 6 -9.81 4.12 8.76
N GLY A 7 -9.64 5.45 8.71
CA GLY A 7 -8.64 6.21 9.45
C GLY A 7 -9.19 6.74 10.78
N LYS A 8 -8.45 7.61 11.45
CA LYS A 8 -8.89 8.23 12.71
C LYS A 8 -10.06 9.19 12.49
N ARG A 9 -9.87 10.23 11.69
CA ARG A 9 -10.84 11.28 11.39
C ARG A 9 -11.47 11.16 10.02
N VAL A 10 -10.93 10.27 9.14
CA VAL A 10 -11.43 10.05 7.80
C VAL A 10 -11.83 8.59 7.61
N TYR A 11 -12.68 8.36 6.62
CA TYR A 11 -12.85 7.04 6.02
C TYR A 11 -12.83 7.16 4.50
N LEU A 12 -12.38 6.10 3.85
CA LEU A 12 -12.31 6.01 2.39
C LEU A 12 -13.38 5.03 1.92
N SER A 13 -14.15 5.40 0.93
CA SER A 13 -15.10 4.52 0.25
C SER A 13 -14.81 4.47 -1.24
N PRO A 14 -14.70 3.29 -1.84
CA PRO A 14 -14.56 3.19 -3.28
C PRO A 14 -15.85 3.63 -3.96
N VAL A 15 -15.72 4.37 -5.06
CA VAL A 15 -16.85 4.77 -5.90
C VAL A 15 -17.41 3.53 -6.58
N SER A 16 -18.70 3.28 -6.44
CA SER A 16 -19.37 2.10 -7.00
C SER A 16 -19.51 2.20 -8.53
N GLU A 17 -19.69 1.05 -9.19
CA GLU A 17 -19.92 1.02 -10.65
C GLU A 17 -21.13 1.86 -11.05
N TRP A 18 -22.19 1.82 -10.25
CA TRP A 18 -23.39 2.64 -10.49
C TRP A 18 -23.11 4.14 -10.39
N GLU A 19 -22.33 4.57 -9.39
CA GLU A 19 -21.95 5.98 -9.25
C GLU A 19 -21.02 6.42 -10.40
N MET A 20 -20.08 5.58 -10.82
CA MET A 20 -19.23 5.85 -11.97
C MET A 20 -20.03 5.97 -13.27
N GLN A 21 -21.00 5.07 -13.48
CA GLN A 21 -21.90 5.14 -14.64
C GLN A 21 -22.70 6.44 -14.64
N LYS A 22 -23.25 6.83 -13.49
CA LYS A 22 -23.98 8.09 -13.34
C LYS A 22 -23.13 9.32 -13.66
N GLN A 23 -21.85 9.32 -13.27
CA GLN A 23 -20.93 10.39 -13.59
C GLN A 23 -20.57 10.39 -15.09
N LEU A 24 -20.43 9.23 -15.71
CA LEU A 24 -20.21 9.12 -17.15
C LEU A 24 -21.41 9.67 -17.93
N ASP A 25 -22.64 9.33 -17.52
CA ASP A 25 -23.88 9.84 -18.13
C ASP A 25 -24.02 11.35 -17.94
N ALA A 26 -23.43 11.91 -16.88
CA ALA A 26 -23.34 13.35 -16.64
C ALA A 26 -22.22 14.05 -17.44
N GLY A 27 -21.48 13.31 -18.31
CA GLY A 27 -20.44 13.85 -19.19
C GLY A 27 -19.00 13.69 -18.71
N GLU A 28 -18.76 13.08 -17.58
CA GLU A 28 -17.42 12.81 -17.04
C GLU A 28 -16.73 11.64 -17.76
N LYS A 29 -16.21 11.90 -18.96
CA LYS A 29 -15.63 10.89 -19.88
C LYS A 29 -14.53 10.02 -19.26
N ARG A 30 -13.83 10.51 -18.24
CA ARG A 30 -12.76 9.77 -17.54
C ARG A 30 -13.25 8.43 -16.96
N TYR A 31 -14.52 8.34 -16.60
CA TYR A 31 -15.08 7.11 -16.04
C TYR A 31 -15.28 6.01 -17.07
N GLU A 32 -15.25 6.30 -18.37
CA GLU A 32 -15.35 5.29 -19.42
C GLU A 32 -14.19 4.28 -19.35
N GLU A 33 -12.94 4.78 -19.25
CA GLU A 33 -11.75 3.93 -19.15
C GLU A 33 -11.70 3.19 -17.81
N ILE A 34 -12.07 3.87 -16.72
CA ILE A 34 -12.14 3.27 -15.39
C ILE A 34 -13.12 2.11 -15.36
N LEU A 35 -14.34 2.29 -15.90
CA LEU A 35 -15.36 1.25 -16.00
C LEU A 35 -14.90 0.07 -16.85
N LYS A 36 -14.25 0.34 -18.00
CA LYS A 36 -13.67 -0.71 -18.85
C LYS A 36 -12.63 -1.53 -18.06
N ALA A 37 -11.75 -0.87 -17.30
CA ALA A 37 -10.75 -1.54 -16.48
C ALA A 37 -11.38 -2.36 -15.34
N CYS A 38 -12.38 -1.81 -14.65
CA CYS A 38 -13.11 -2.50 -13.58
C CYS A 38 -13.85 -3.75 -14.11
N ARG A 39 -14.47 -3.68 -15.28
CA ARG A 39 -15.17 -4.82 -15.93
C ARG A 39 -14.21 -5.89 -16.44
N LYS A 40 -13.00 -5.49 -16.83
CA LYS A 40 -11.95 -6.43 -17.26
C LYS A 40 -11.39 -7.25 -16.08
N ASP A 41 -11.36 -6.69 -14.89
CA ASP A 41 -10.81 -7.32 -13.69
C ASP A 41 -11.73 -7.08 -12.48
N PRO A 42 -12.90 -7.77 -12.42
CA PRO A 42 -13.92 -7.53 -11.40
C PRO A 42 -13.45 -7.86 -9.97
N ASP A 43 -12.51 -8.79 -9.81
CA ASP A 43 -11.97 -9.18 -8.50
C ASP A 43 -11.05 -8.10 -7.91
N ARG A 44 -10.47 -7.27 -8.77
CA ARG A 44 -9.55 -6.20 -8.38
C ARG A 44 -10.03 -4.79 -8.78
N TRP A 45 -11.34 -4.62 -9.05
CA TRP A 45 -11.95 -3.35 -9.45
C TRP A 45 -11.60 -2.17 -8.55
N TYR A 46 -11.42 -2.42 -7.26
CA TYR A 46 -11.06 -1.42 -6.26
C TYR A 46 -9.68 -0.78 -6.47
N TRP A 47 -8.83 -1.34 -7.32
CA TRP A 47 -7.55 -0.72 -7.71
C TRP A 47 -7.71 0.31 -8.83
N TYR A 48 -8.80 0.23 -9.57
CA TYR A 48 -9.05 1.09 -10.73
C TYR A 48 -9.99 2.25 -10.39
N THR A 49 -10.91 2.05 -9.44
CA THR A 49 -11.90 3.06 -9.06
C THR A 49 -11.30 4.19 -8.24
N ASP A 50 -11.99 5.33 -8.27
CA ASP A 50 -11.73 6.43 -7.34
C ASP A 50 -12.18 6.06 -5.92
N TRP A 51 -11.48 6.55 -4.92
CA TRP A 51 -11.84 6.40 -3.52
C TRP A 51 -12.18 7.76 -2.94
N THR A 52 -13.42 7.95 -2.56
CA THR A 52 -13.86 9.18 -1.90
C THR A 52 -13.37 9.22 -0.47
N VAL A 53 -12.72 10.31 -0.10
CA VAL A 53 -12.28 10.60 1.27
C VAL A 53 -13.40 11.36 1.98
N HIS A 54 -13.96 10.76 3.02
CA HIS A 54 -14.98 11.38 3.86
C HIS A 54 -14.40 11.79 5.21
N SER A 55 -14.78 12.94 5.69
CA SER A 55 -14.49 13.33 7.07
C SER A 55 -15.55 12.77 8.01
N LYS A 56 -15.12 12.08 9.07
CA LYS A 56 -16.03 11.59 10.12
C LYS A 56 -16.63 12.72 10.96
N LEU A 57 -15.92 13.86 11.03
CA LEU A 57 -16.34 14.98 11.85
C LEU A 57 -17.50 15.76 11.22
N ILE A 58 -17.41 16.01 9.93
CA ILE A 58 -18.36 16.85 9.19
C ILE A 58 -19.28 16.04 8.25
N GLY A 59 -19.08 14.72 8.17
CA GLY A 59 -19.95 13.80 7.42
C GLY A 59 -19.91 13.98 5.89
N CYS A 60 -19.02 14.82 5.34
CA CYS A 60 -19.02 15.14 3.91
C CYS A 60 -17.73 14.68 3.21
N PRO A 61 -17.74 14.55 1.86
CA PRO A 61 -16.57 14.23 1.07
C PRO A 61 -15.60 15.41 1.00
N VAL A 62 -14.36 15.20 1.47
CA VAL A 62 -13.30 16.20 1.56
C VAL A 62 -12.23 16.05 0.48
N GLY A 63 -12.23 14.94 -0.26
CA GLY A 63 -11.25 14.70 -1.31
C GLY A 63 -11.39 13.34 -1.96
N THR A 64 -10.40 12.97 -2.76
CA THR A 64 -10.34 11.72 -3.52
C THR A 64 -8.94 11.13 -3.45
N ILE A 65 -8.85 9.81 -3.39
CA ILE A 65 -7.63 9.03 -3.62
C ILE A 65 -7.86 8.16 -4.83
N ARG A 66 -6.83 8.03 -5.67
CA ARG A 66 -6.84 7.18 -6.84
C ARG A 66 -5.57 6.35 -6.89
N PHE A 67 -5.73 5.06 -7.18
CA PHE A 67 -4.64 4.18 -7.57
C PHE A 67 -4.61 4.11 -9.10
N SER A 68 -3.42 4.02 -9.69
CA SER A 68 -3.26 3.84 -11.16
C SER A 68 -3.41 2.37 -11.57
N GLY A 69 -4.20 1.60 -10.84
CA GLY A 69 -4.36 0.16 -11.00
C GLY A 69 -3.65 -0.65 -9.91
N PRO A 70 -3.66 -1.99 -10.02
CA PRO A 70 -2.96 -2.86 -9.09
C PRO A 70 -1.44 -2.63 -9.17
N PRO A 71 -0.67 -2.98 -8.10
CA PRO A 71 0.78 -2.83 -8.12
C PRO A 71 1.42 -3.54 -9.32
N GLN A 72 2.25 -2.83 -10.07
CA GLN A 72 2.96 -3.36 -11.22
C GLN A 72 4.46 -3.38 -10.93
N GLY A 73 5.12 -4.52 -11.17
CA GLY A 73 6.55 -4.67 -10.91
C GLY A 73 6.97 -4.37 -9.45
N GLY A 74 6.03 -4.46 -8.49
CA GLY A 74 6.26 -4.14 -7.08
C GLY A 74 6.11 -2.66 -6.72
N VAL A 75 5.59 -1.83 -7.65
CA VAL A 75 5.36 -0.40 -7.45
C VAL A 75 3.87 -0.10 -7.54
N LEU A 76 3.35 0.64 -6.56
CA LEU A 76 1.99 1.18 -6.57
C LEU A 76 2.05 2.69 -6.85
N SER A 77 1.31 3.17 -7.83
CA SER A 77 1.13 4.61 -8.05
C SER A 77 -0.16 5.08 -7.39
N LEU A 78 -0.07 6.21 -6.69
CA LEU A 78 -1.15 6.80 -5.91
C LEU A 78 -1.23 8.30 -6.20
N THR A 79 -2.44 8.82 -6.34
CA THR A 79 -2.74 10.25 -6.38
C THR A 79 -3.72 10.58 -5.25
N CYS A 80 -3.53 11.72 -4.59
CA CYS A 80 -4.41 12.22 -3.53
C CYS A 80 -4.76 13.67 -3.80
N GLU A 81 -6.04 13.96 -3.89
CA GLU A 81 -6.56 15.30 -4.08
C GLU A 81 -7.51 15.66 -2.93
N ILE A 82 -7.24 16.75 -2.25
CA ILE A 82 -8.10 17.30 -1.19
C ILE A 82 -8.69 18.62 -1.68
N LYS A 83 -10.00 18.76 -1.55
CA LYS A 83 -10.72 19.98 -1.90
C LYS A 83 -10.11 21.19 -1.18
N GLU A 84 -9.95 22.31 -1.87
CA GLU A 84 -9.22 23.47 -1.40
C GLU A 84 -9.63 23.94 0.00
N GLN A 85 -10.92 24.02 0.25
CA GLN A 85 -11.50 24.43 1.54
C GLN A 85 -11.16 23.49 2.73
N TYR A 86 -10.66 22.28 2.47
CA TYR A 86 -10.28 21.29 3.48
C TYR A 86 -8.77 21.02 3.52
N ARG A 87 -7.98 21.76 2.70
CA ARG A 87 -6.52 21.65 2.71
C ARG A 87 -5.93 22.14 4.04
N ARG A 88 -4.69 21.77 4.32
CA ARG A 88 -3.91 22.14 5.53
C ARG A 88 -4.51 21.68 6.86
N GLN A 89 -5.60 20.93 6.87
CA GLN A 89 -6.24 20.38 8.07
C GLN A 89 -5.78 18.94 8.40
N GLY A 90 -4.86 18.40 7.61
CA GLY A 90 -4.27 17.06 7.81
C GLY A 90 -5.06 15.91 7.20
N TYR A 91 -6.18 16.16 6.52
CA TYR A 91 -7.00 15.12 5.89
C TYR A 91 -6.23 14.33 4.84
N GLY A 92 -5.41 14.98 4.01
CA GLY A 92 -4.60 14.31 2.98
C GLY A 92 -3.59 13.32 3.58
N ALA A 93 -2.89 13.72 4.65
CA ALA A 93 -1.92 12.83 5.30
C ALA A 93 -2.60 11.58 5.86
N GLU A 94 -3.74 11.75 6.50
CA GLU A 94 -4.48 10.64 7.10
C GLU A 94 -5.12 9.74 6.05
N ALA A 95 -5.64 10.33 4.97
CA ALA A 95 -6.19 9.59 3.84
C ALA A 95 -5.13 8.74 3.13
N VAL A 96 -3.96 9.31 2.82
CA VAL A 96 -2.85 8.56 2.21
C VAL A 96 -2.36 7.45 3.13
N GLN A 97 -2.22 7.70 4.44
CA GLN A 97 -1.83 6.65 5.38
C GLN A 97 -2.86 5.50 5.42
N ALA A 98 -4.15 5.82 5.45
CA ALA A 98 -5.21 4.81 5.42
C ALA A 98 -5.19 3.99 4.12
N ALA A 99 -5.02 4.65 2.97
CA ALA A 99 -4.89 4.01 1.66
C ALA A 99 -3.67 3.10 1.59
N LEU A 100 -2.50 3.54 2.08
CA LEU A 100 -1.28 2.75 2.13
C LEU A 100 -1.42 1.53 3.05
N GLN A 101 -2.05 1.67 4.21
CA GLN A 101 -2.31 0.55 5.11
C GLN A 101 -3.22 -0.50 4.46
N TRP A 102 -4.25 -0.05 3.75
CA TRP A 102 -5.14 -0.93 3.01
C TRP A 102 -4.42 -1.64 1.86
N ALA A 103 -3.66 -0.89 1.05
CA ALA A 103 -2.91 -1.42 -0.08
C ALA A 103 -1.84 -2.44 0.37
N ASN A 104 -1.14 -2.16 1.46
CA ASN A 104 -0.12 -3.03 2.05
C ASN A 104 -0.66 -4.42 2.45
N ARG A 105 -1.97 -4.54 2.71
CA ARG A 105 -2.59 -5.82 3.07
C ARG A 105 -3.05 -6.63 1.86
N ARG A 106 -3.13 -6.02 0.67
CA ARG A 106 -3.80 -6.61 -0.51
C ARG A 106 -2.96 -6.70 -1.77
N GLY A 107 -1.82 -6.01 -1.82
CA GLY A 107 -0.96 -5.98 -2.99
C GLY A 107 0.46 -6.42 -2.70
N ASP A 108 1.08 -7.09 -3.66
CA ASP A 108 2.50 -7.40 -3.66
C ASP A 108 3.28 -6.17 -4.16
N MET A 109 3.53 -5.24 -3.23
CA MET A 109 4.27 -4.03 -3.52
C MET A 109 5.43 -3.83 -2.55
N TYR A 110 6.48 -3.21 -3.05
CA TYR A 110 7.66 -2.81 -2.28
C TYR A 110 7.76 -1.30 -2.14
N PHE A 111 7.27 -0.57 -3.15
CA PHE A 111 7.33 0.90 -3.20
C PHE A 111 5.97 1.47 -3.56
N THR A 112 5.68 2.65 -3.02
CA THR A 112 4.59 3.50 -3.48
C THR A 112 5.17 4.75 -4.09
N ARG A 113 4.68 5.12 -5.27
CA ARG A 113 5.03 6.33 -6.01
C ARG A 113 3.86 7.30 -5.98
N VAL A 114 4.14 8.57 -5.74
CA VAL A 114 3.20 9.67 -5.86
C VAL A 114 3.76 10.73 -6.79
N GLN A 115 2.90 11.30 -7.63
CA GLN A 115 3.21 12.49 -8.41
C GLN A 115 2.77 13.71 -7.62
N VAL A 116 3.63 14.70 -7.54
CA VAL A 116 3.41 15.94 -6.80
C VAL A 116 3.69 17.11 -7.72
N GLU A 117 2.72 18.01 -7.87
CA GLU A 117 2.78 19.13 -8.79
C GLU A 117 2.87 20.47 -8.06
N ASP A 118 2.56 20.50 -6.76
CA ASP A 118 2.51 21.72 -5.96
C ASP A 118 3.29 21.61 -4.64
N ALA A 119 3.64 22.75 -4.06
CA ALA A 119 4.35 22.83 -2.79
C ALA A 119 3.57 22.21 -1.62
N ALA A 120 2.23 22.15 -1.69
CA ALA A 120 1.41 21.53 -0.66
C ALA A 120 1.52 20.01 -0.71
N GLY A 121 1.57 19.43 -1.90
CA GLY A 121 1.84 18.01 -2.13
C GLY A 121 3.25 17.63 -1.69
N GLU A 122 4.27 18.46 -1.95
CA GLU A 122 5.62 18.22 -1.44
C GLU A 122 5.66 18.19 0.09
N ALA A 123 5.03 19.16 0.75
CA ALA A 123 4.96 19.21 2.21
C ALA A 123 4.24 17.96 2.77
N LEU A 124 3.20 17.48 2.08
CA LEU A 124 2.52 16.25 2.41
C LEU A 124 3.43 15.03 2.24
N ALA A 125 4.12 14.92 1.11
CA ALA A 125 5.04 13.82 0.82
C ALA A 125 6.17 13.76 1.86
N ARG A 126 6.79 14.90 2.18
CA ARG A 126 7.81 15.00 3.24
C ARG A 126 7.27 14.58 4.62
N LYS A 127 6.07 15.05 4.98
CA LYS A 127 5.42 14.67 6.24
C LYS A 127 5.17 13.16 6.36
N LEU A 128 4.87 12.51 5.25
CA LEU A 128 4.65 11.06 5.14
C LEU A 128 5.94 10.27 4.90
N GLN A 129 7.10 10.92 5.00
CA GLN A 129 8.43 10.31 4.82
C GLN A 129 8.66 9.71 3.41
N PHE A 130 7.98 10.24 2.42
CA PHE A 130 8.33 9.98 1.03
C PHE A 130 9.66 10.66 0.72
N LYS A 131 10.44 10.06 -0.17
CA LYS A 131 11.71 10.58 -0.66
C LYS A 131 11.55 10.97 -2.13
N SER A 132 12.07 12.14 -2.50
CA SER A 132 12.14 12.52 -3.90
C SER A 132 12.97 11.52 -4.68
N LEU A 133 12.52 11.15 -5.87
CA LEU A 133 13.23 10.24 -6.75
C LEU A 133 14.25 11.04 -7.57
N PRO A 134 15.56 10.77 -7.47
CA PRO A 134 16.58 11.46 -8.25
C PRO A 134 16.30 11.34 -9.76
N GLY A 135 16.37 12.44 -10.50
CA GLY A 135 16.18 12.45 -11.95
C GLY A 135 14.73 12.63 -12.44
N LYS A 136 13.74 12.68 -11.57
CA LYS A 136 12.35 13.04 -11.93
C LYS A 136 11.81 14.08 -10.97
N GLU A 137 11.54 15.28 -11.50
CA GLU A 137 10.87 16.33 -10.73
C GLU A 137 9.44 15.91 -10.39
N GLY A 138 9.01 16.23 -9.18
CA GLY A 138 7.65 15.94 -8.72
C GLY A 138 7.37 14.46 -8.39
N VAL A 139 8.29 13.52 -8.59
CA VAL A 139 8.09 12.12 -8.25
C VAL A 139 8.67 11.80 -6.88
N TRP A 140 7.81 11.30 -6.00
CA TRP A 140 8.17 10.91 -4.64
C TRP A 140 7.85 9.43 -4.41
N ILE A 141 8.74 8.73 -3.69
CA ILE A 141 8.58 7.32 -3.38
C ILE A 141 8.68 7.06 -1.88
N THR A 142 7.94 6.07 -1.42
CA THR A 142 8.12 5.50 -0.08
C THR A 142 8.23 3.99 -0.17
N GLU A 143 9.04 3.42 0.71
CA GLU A 143 9.22 1.97 0.80
C GLU A 143 8.19 1.38 1.77
N ARG A 144 7.56 0.26 1.38
CA ARG A 144 6.69 -0.49 2.29
C ARG A 144 7.48 -0.93 3.52
N PRO A 145 6.95 -0.71 4.74
CA PRO A 145 7.60 -1.21 5.96
C PRO A 145 7.92 -2.70 5.85
N ARG A 146 9.13 -3.08 6.24
CA ARG A 146 9.52 -4.49 6.24
C ARG A 146 8.70 -5.22 7.28
N ALA A 147 8.10 -6.34 6.89
CA ALA A 147 7.49 -7.23 7.84
C ALA A 147 8.55 -7.78 8.81
N LYS A 148 8.20 -7.93 10.08
CA LYS A 148 9.10 -8.51 11.09
C LYS A 148 9.15 -10.04 10.96
N TRP A 149 9.45 -10.53 9.76
CA TRP A 149 9.46 -11.94 9.41
C TRP A 149 10.39 -12.76 10.30
N LEU A 150 11.57 -12.20 10.59
CA LEU A 150 12.59 -12.89 11.39
C LEU A 150 12.04 -13.32 12.76
N ALA A 151 11.40 -12.40 13.47
CA ALA A 151 10.81 -12.69 14.77
C ALA A 151 9.66 -13.70 14.68
N GLY A 152 8.82 -13.58 13.65
CA GLY A 152 7.71 -14.51 13.41
C GLY A 152 8.19 -15.94 13.13
N TYR A 153 9.16 -16.12 12.25
CA TYR A 153 9.71 -17.44 11.94
C TYR A 153 10.46 -18.05 13.10
N LEU A 154 11.16 -17.24 13.89
CA LEU A 154 11.83 -17.71 15.10
C LEU A 154 10.82 -18.25 16.12
N LEU A 155 9.72 -17.54 16.35
CA LEU A 155 8.65 -17.99 17.24
C LEU A 155 7.99 -19.29 16.75
N VAL A 156 7.64 -19.35 15.47
CA VAL A 156 7.02 -20.55 14.88
C VAL A 156 7.97 -21.74 14.94
N GLY A 157 9.24 -21.54 14.58
CA GLY A 157 10.26 -22.59 14.68
C GLY A 157 10.44 -23.11 16.09
N LEU A 158 10.45 -22.21 17.08
CA LEU A 158 10.57 -22.55 18.49
C LEU A 158 9.37 -23.37 19.00
N MET A 159 8.14 -22.97 18.60
CA MET A 159 6.92 -23.70 18.95
C MET A 159 6.89 -25.12 18.35
N ILE A 160 7.21 -25.22 17.04
CA ILE A 160 7.24 -26.53 16.36
C ILE A 160 8.33 -27.43 16.98
N GLY A 161 9.51 -26.87 17.23
CA GLY A 161 10.61 -27.61 17.85
C GLY A 161 10.28 -28.12 19.27
N LEU A 162 9.59 -27.28 20.05
CA LEU A 162 9.13 -27.67 21.39
C LEU A 162 8.11 -28.82 21.35
N MET A 163 7.16 -28.74 20.41
CA MET A 163 6.15 -29.78 20.21
C MET A 163 6.78 -31.13 19.81
N ILE A 164 7.70 -31.10 18.83
CA ILE A 164 8.41 -32.30 18.39
C ILE A 164 9.30 -32.84 19.51
N GLY A 165 10.01 -31.95 20.22
CA GLY A 165 10.87 -32.31 21.33
C GLY A 165 10.12 -32.99 22.50
N GLN A 166 8.90 -32.56 22.80
CA GLN A 166 8.04 -33.21 23.80
C GLN A 166 7.63 -34.62 23.36
N LEU A 167 7.27 -34.80 22.08
CA LEU A 167 6.95 -36.12 21.53
C LEU A 167 8.13 -37.09 21.61
N MET A 168 9.34 -36.59 21.41
CA MET A 168 10.58 -37.37 21.46
C MET A 168 11.19 -37.51 22.88
N LYS A 169 10.54 -36.99 23.92
CA LYS A 169 11.09 -36.87 25.30
C LYS A 169 12.43 -36.08 25.36
N ALA A 170 12.69 -35.23 24.40
CA ALA A 170 13.89 -34.44 24.24
C ALA A 170 13.54 -32.96 24.00
N ALA A 171 12.70 -32.38 24.84
CA ALA A 171 12.12 -31.03 24.65
C ALA A 171 13.18 -29.96 24.43
N THR A 172 14.28 -29.96 25.16
CA THR A 172 15.37 -29.00 25.05
C THR A 172 16.04 -29.05 23.67
N GLN A 173 16.35 -30.25 23.18
CA GLN A 173 16.98 -30.45 21.87
C GLN A 173 16.04 -30.08 20.75
N GLY A 174 14.77 -30.46 20.82
CA GLY A 174 13.75 -30.07 19.85
C GLY A 174 13.58 -28.54 19.75
N THR A 175 13.60 -27.84 20.88
CA THR A 175 13.51 -26.40 20.94
C THR A 175 14.69 -25.70 20.26
N ILE A 176 15.92 -26.17 20.52
CA ILE A 176 17.14 -25.62 19.92
C ILE A 176 17.14 -25.82 18.39
N ILE A 177 16.80 -27.02 17.91
CA ILE A 177 16.74 -27.35 16.50
C ILE A 177 15.65 -26.48 15.82
N GLY A 178 14.46 -26.39 16.42
CA GLY A 178 13.35 -25.61 15.91
C GLY A 178 13.69 -24.10 15.81
N ALA A 179 14.36 -23.55 16.82
CA ALA A 179 14.84 -22.18 16.80
C ALA A 179 15.86 -21.95 15.67
N GLY A 180 16.79 -22.90 15.49
CA GLY A 180 17.79 -22.86 14.43
C GLY A 180 17.15 -22.87 13.04
N VAL A 181 16.20 -23.77 12.77
CA VAL A 181 15.46 -23.84 11.51
C VAL A 181 14.65 -22.56 11.28
N GLY A 182 13.94 -22.07 12.30
CA GLY A 182 13.19 -20.82 12.21
C GLY A 182 14.06 -19.60 11.89
N LEU A 183 15.25 -19.53 12.49
CA LEU A 183 16.23 -18.49 12.22
C LEU A 183 16.72 -18.56 10.76
N VAL A 184 17.12 -19.73 10.29
CA VAL A 184 17.61 -19.93 8.91
C VAL A 184 16.52 -19.52 7.90
N LEU A 185 15.29 -19.99 8.08
CA LEU A 185 14.16 -19.63 7.22
C LEU A 185 13.90 -18.12 7.23
N GLY A 186 13.91 -17.50 8.41
CA GLY A 186 13.73 -16.06 8.57
C GLY A 186 14.82 -15.27 7.86
N VAL A 187 16.09 -15.68 7.95
CA VAL A 187 17.22 -15.04 7.26
C VAL A 187 17.09 -15.19 5.74
N VAL A 188 16.79 -16.40 5.24
CA VAL A 188 16.63 -16.65 3.80
C VAL A 188 15.52 -15.79 3.23
N LEU A 189 14.36 -15.69 3.88
CA LEU A 189 13.26 -14.88 3.42
C LEU A 189 13.56 -13.36 3.51
N PHE A 190 14.28 -12.94 4.54
CA PHE A 190 14.76 -11.55 4.66
C PHE A 190 15.71 -11.18 3.51
N LEU A 191 16.66 -12.06 3.19
CA LEU A 191 17.60 -11.83 2.08
C LEU A 191 16.89 -11.83 0.72
N ARG A 192 15.91 -12.72 0.53
CA ARG A 192 15.07 -12.75 -0.67
C ARG A 192 14.28 -11.46 -0.83
N ASP A 193 13.61 -10.99 0.23
CA ASP A 193 12.88 -9.71 0.24
C ASP A 193 13.82 -8.54 -0.07
N ALA A 194 15.00 -8.50 0.55
CA ALA A 194 16.01 -7.46 0.30
C ALA A 194 16.48 -7.45 -1.16
N LYS A 195 16.70 -8.63 -1.78
CA LYS A 195 17.08 -8.76 -3.20
C LYS A 195 15.98 -8.26 -4.12
N LEU A 196 14.71 -8.64 -3.87
CA LEU A 196 13.57 -8.20 -4.67
C LEU A 196 13.40 -6.67 -4.60
N ARG A 197 13.48 -6.08 -3.41
CA ARG A 197 13.40 -4.62 -3.21
C ARG A 197 14.51 -3.89 -3.95
N ARG A 198 15.74 -4.40 -3.90
CA ARG A 198 16.87 -3.81 -4.61
C ARG A 198 16.62 -3.81 -6.11
N GLY A 199 16.18 -4.93 -6.69
CA GLY A 199 15.87 -5.01 -8.11
C GLY A 199 14.73 -4.07 -8.54
N VAL A 200 13.68 -3.90 -7.72
CA VAL A 200 12.61 -2.93 -8.00
C VAL A 200 13.14 -1.50 -7.94
N ARG A 201 13.97 -1.18 -6.95
CA ARG A 201 14.58 0.16 -6.82
C ARG A 201 15.48 0.50 -8.00
N GLU A 202 16.28 -0.46 -8.47
CA GLU A 202 17.15 -0.29 -9.64
C GLU A 202 16.34 -0.02 -10.91
N ARG A 203 15.22 -0.72 -11.12
CA ARG A 203 14.28 -0.44 -12.22
C ARG A 203 13.69 0.96 -12.14
N LEU A 204 13.21 1.38 -10.96
CA LEU A 204 12.70 2.73 -10.75
C LEU A 204 13.73 3.81 -11.07
N LEU A 205 15.01 3.55 -10.77
CA LEU A 205 16.10 4.46 -11.09
C LEU A 205 16.50 4.39 -12.57
N ALA A 206 16.34 3.24 -13.24
CA ALA A 206 16.64 3.08 -14.67
C ALA A 206 15.57 3.74 -15.56
N GLU A 207 14.27 3.59 -15.23
CA GLU A 207 13.16 4.33 -15.89
C GLU A 207 13.35 5.86 -15.88
N ASN A 208 14.28 6.36 -15.09
CA ASN A 208 14.56 7.78 -14.95
C ASN A 208 15.70 8.28 -15.84
N ARG A 209 16.37 7.38 -16.58
CA ARG A 209 17.54 7.74 -17.44
C ARG A 209 17.18 7.81 -18.93
N GLU A 210 15.96 7.37 -19.28
CA GLU A 210 15.35 7.51 -20.60
C GLU A 210 14.37 8.69 -20.63
#